data_1651ce43d57e74eb36d1f0803468a2fa
#
_entry.id   1651ce43d57e74eb36d1f0803468a2fa
#
_cell.length_a   1.000
_cell.length_b   1.000
_cell.length_c   1.000
_cell.angle_alpha   90.00
_cell.angle_beta   90.00
_cell.angle_gamma   90.00
#
_symmetry.space_group_name_H-M   'P 1'
#
loop_
_entity.id
_entity.type
_entity.pdbx_description
1 polymer ?
#
loop_
_entity_poly.entity_id
_entity_poly.type
_entity_poly.pdbx_seq_one_letter_code
_entity_poly.pdbx_strand_id
1 'polypeptide(L)'
;MPAATACATGPDWRQTKFYDLTRVAIVPMAFCFPGYDASGSDLPPPPLCAATWRAGVMAALPALRLVLAVGGAALRWHLGPGRVQDQVIGWRAALAQGVFPLPHPSWRNTAWLKRNPWFEAELVPELRTRVRAVLEAE
;
A
#
# COMPACT_ATOMS: atom_id res chain seq x y z
N MET A 1 22.74 4.68 36.24
CA MET A 1 21.84 4.47 35.09
C MET A 1 22.04 5.65 34.13
N PRO A 2 22.73 5.50 33.01
CA PRO A 2 22.79 6.59 32.03
C PRO A 2 21.45 6.72 31.35
N ALA A 3 20.94 7.95 31.30
CA ALA A 3 19.75 8.33 30.58
C ALA A 3 19.90 8.00 29.10
N ALA A 4 18.94 7.29 28.54
CA ALA A 4 18.87 7.05 27.12
C ALA A 4 18.81 8.40 26.40
N THR A 5 19.87 8.72 25.67
CA THR A 5 19.97 9.89 24.82
C THR A 5 18.87 9.78 23.78
N ALA A 6 17.89 10.65 23.85
CA ALA A 6 16.83 10.76 22.89
C ALA A 6 17.45 10.94 21.50
N CYS A 7 17.20 10.03 20.60
CA CYS A 7 17.42 10.22 19.17
C CYS A 7 16.38 11.23 18.70
N ALA A 8 16.64 12.49 19.00
CA ALA A 8 15.81 13.60 18.58
C ALA A 8 16.38 14.16 17.30
N THR A 9 15.55 14.28 16.32
CA THR A 9 15.39 15.26 15.25
C THR A 9 15.04 14.67 13.90
N GLY A 10 14.07 13.74 13.91
CA GLY A 10 13.25 13.49 12.73
C GLY A 10 11.81 13.95 13.06
N PRO A 11 10.96 14.20 12.07
CA PRO A 11 9.56 14.45 12.35
C PRO A 11 9.02 13.29 13.20
N ASP A 12 8.37 13.62 14.29
CA ASP A 12 7.82 12.62 15.21
C ASP A 12 6.83 11.75 14.44
N TRP A 13 7.30 10.57 14.02
CA TRP A 13 6.52 9.61 13.24
C TRP A 13 5.26 9.16 13.97
N ARG A 14 5.18 9.33 15.30
CA ARG A 14 4.01 9.05 16.11
C ARG A 14 2.92 10.10 15.99
N GLN A 15 3.27 11.31 15.59
CA GLN A 15 2.35 12.40 15.30
C GLN A 15 2.02 12.52 13.82
N THR A 16 2.57 11.63 12.97
CA THR A 16 2.26 11.66 11.55
C THR A 16 0.84 11.15 11.31
N LYS A 17 0.15 11.75 10.37
CA LYS A 17 -1.21 11.38 9.93
C LYS A 17 -1.34 9.90 9.51
N PHE A 18 -0.22 9.20 9.30
CA PHE A 18 -0.16 7.79 8.93
C PHE A 18 -0.72 6.84 10.01
N TYR A 19 -0.57 7.18 11.29
CA TYR A 19 -1.09 6.41 12.41
C TYR A 19 -2.40 6.98 12.98
N ASP A 20 -2.99 7.95 12.31
CA ASP A 20 -4.30 8.46 12.65
C ASP A 20 -5.38 7.52 12.11
N LEU A 21 -5.93 6.68 12.99
CA LEU A 21 -6.94 5.69 12.66
C LEU A 21 -8.26 6.30 12.15
N THR A 22 -8.45 7.59 12.29
CA THR A 22 -9.61 8.29 11.74
C THR A 22 -9.38 8.68 10.26
N ARG A 23 -8.15 8.64 9.79
CA ARG A 23 -7.74 9.09 8.45
C ARG A 23 -7.14 7.98 7.59
N VAL A 24 -6.47 7.01 8.19
CA VAL A 24 -5.77 5.94 7.48
C VAL A 24 -6.16 4.58 8.03
N ALA A 25 -6.63 3.69 7.16
CA ALA A 25 -6.87 2.29 7.46
C ALA A 25 -5.81 1.42 6.76
N ILE A 26 -5.07 0.64 7.51
CA ILE A 26 -4.12 -0.36 6.98
C ILE A 26 -4.81 -1.72 7.02
N VAL A 27 -5.18 -2.23 5.85
CA VAL A 27 -5.93 -3.47 5.73
C VAL A 27 -5.11 -4.50 4.97
N PRO A 28 -4.60 -5.55 5.66
CA PRO A 28 -3.84 -6.61 5.02
C PRO A 28 -4.73 -7.47 4.11
N MET A 29 -4.14 -8.18 3.16
CA MET A 29 -4.85 -9.12 2.28
C MET A 29 -5.16 -10.45 2.98
N ALA A 30 -4.46 -10.77 4.05
CA ALA A 30 -4.76 -11.88 4.95
C ALA A 30 -4.61 -11.42 6.40
N PHE A 31 -5.49 -11.91 7.28
CA PHE A 31 -5.48 -11.58 8.71
C PHE A 31 -4.74 -12.62 9.55
N CYS A 32 -4.34 -13.73 8.94
CA CYS A 32 -3.55 -14.78 9.57
C CYS A 32 -2.18 -14.86 8.91
N PHE A 33 -1.16 -15.21 9.69
CA PHE A 33 0.15 -15.50 9.15
C PHE A 33 0.10 -16.78 8.30
N PRO A 34 0.45 -16.73 7.01
CA PRO A 34 0.30 -17.86 6.10
C PRO A 34 1.36 -18.97 6.28
N GLY A 35 2.42 -18.70 7.05
CA GLY A 35 3.56 -19.59 7.21
C GLY A 35 4.73 -19.25 6.29
N TYR A 36 5.74 -20.11 6.33
CA TYR A 36 6.94 -20.00 5.50
C TYR A 36 6.97 -21.10 4.43
N ASP A 37 7.60 -20.80 3.31
CA ASP A 37 7.96 -21.81 2.34
C ASP A 37 9.23 -22.59 2.75
N ALA A 38 9.65 -23.57 1.94
CA ALA A 38 10.84 -24.38 2.21
C ALA A 38 12.16 -23.56 2.23
N SER A 39 12.17 -22.35 1.67
CA SER A 39 13.31 -21.44 1.68
C SER A 39 13.31 -20.47 2.86
N GLY A 40 12.28 -20.51 3.71
CA GLY A 40 12.09 -19.59 4.83
C GLY A 40 11.51 -18.23 4.45
N SER A 41 11.00 -18.10 3.25
CA SER A 41 10.28 -16.89 2.80
C SER A 41 8.80 -16.98 3.19
N ASP A 42 8.18 -15.81 3.45
CA ASP A 42 6.76 -15.76 3.74
C ASP A 42 5.94 -16.29 2.57
N LEU A 43 5.00 -17.16 2.86
CA LEU A 43 3.99 -17.59 1.90
C LEU A 43 3.08 -16.41 1.51
N PRO A 44 2.57 -16.38 0.27
CA PRO A 44 1.63 -15.35 -0.13
C PRO A 44 0.34 -15.43 0.67
N PRO A 45 -0.40 -14.31 0.83
CA PRO A 45 -1.68 -14.32 1.53
C PRO A 45 -2.65 -15.29 0.85
N PRO A 46 -3.30 -16.19 1.62
CA PRO A 46 -4.24 -17.15 1.07
C PRO A 46 -5.42 -16.45 0.39
N PRO A 47 -5.78 -16.80 -0.84
CA PRO A 47 -6.93 -16.20 -1.55
C PRO A 47 -8.25 -16.32 -0.77
N LEU A 48 -8.41 -17.39 0.01
CA LEU A 48 -9.59 -17.61 0.84
C LEU A 48 -9.79 -16.48 1.87
N CYS A 49 -8.72 -15.95 2.47
CA CYS A 49 -8.84 -14.84 3.41
C CYS A 49 -9.46 -13.60 2.76
N ALA A 50 -8.99 -13.24 1.58
CA ALA A 50 -9.55 -12.10 0.84
C ALA A 50 -11.00 -12.37 0.42
N ALA A 51 -11.31 -13.58 -0.08
CA ALA A 51 -12.65 -13.96 -0.48
C ALA A 51 -13.66 -13.93 0.68
N THR A 52 -13.21 -14.29 1.88
CA THR A 52 -14.08 -14.35 3.07
C THR A 52 -14.29 -13.00 3.72
N TRP A 53 -13.25 -12.21 3.88
CA TRP A 53 -13.26 -11.06 4.78
C TRP A 53 -13.18 -9.71 4.10
N ARG A 54 -12.53 -9.62 2.93
CA ARG A 54 -12.17 -8.33 2.33
C ARG A 54 -13.38 -7.46 1.99
N ALA A 55 -14.42 -8.05 1.41
CA ALA A 55 -15.63 -7.31 1.04
C ALA A 55 -16.32 -6.70 2.28
N GLY A 56 -16.42 -7.47 3.37
CA GLY A 56 -17.00 -6.98 4.62
C GLY A 56 -16.20 -5.85 5.26
N VAL A 57 -14.88 -5.99 5.25
CA VAL A 57 -13.98 -4.94 5.78
C VAL A 57 -14.11 -3.66 4.94
N MET A 58 -14.10 -3.76 3.62
CA MET A 58 -14.26 -2.58 2.75
C MET A 58 -15.62 -1.92 2.92
N ALA A 59 -16.69 -2.70 3.09
CA ALA A 59 -18.02 -2.18 3.37
C ALA A 59 -18.12 -1.45 4.73
N ALA A 60 -17.30 -1.85 5.70
CA ALA A 60 -17.20 -1.19 7.00
C ALA A 60 -16.41 0.13 6.96
N LEU A 61 -15.84 0.49 5.83
CA LEU A 61 -15.05 1.71 5.61
C LEU A 61 -15.69 2.60 4.53
N PRO A 62 -16.93 3.07 4.72
CA PRO A 62 -17.67 3.79 3.67
C PRO A 62 -17.09 5.17 3.33
N ALA A 63 -16.26 5.73 4.20
CA ALA A 63 -15.64 7.04 4.00
C ALA A 63 -14.31 6.99 3.21
N LEU A 64 -13.90 5.84 2.70
CA LEU A 64 -12.69 5.73 1.89
C LEU A 64 -12.81 6.55 0.60
N ARG A 65 -11.81 7.40 0.38
CA ARG A 65 -11.72 8.25 -0.82
C ARG A 65 -10.57 7.87 -1.74
N LEU A 66 -9.58 7.15 -1.21
CA LEU A 66 -8.43 6.68 -1.98
C LEU A 66 -8.00 5.32 -1.42
N VAL A 67 -7.77 4.37 -2.28
CA VAL A 67 -7.21 3.07 -1.94
C VAL A 67 -5.81 2.95 -2.53
N LEU A 68 -4.82 2.73 -1.68
CA LEU A 68 -3.47 2.38 -2.11
C LEU A 68 -3.37 0.86 -2.17
N ALA A 69 -3.44 0.28 -3.36
CA ALA A 69 -3.31 -1.15 -3.57
C ALA A 69 -1.84 -1.52 -3.73
N VAL A 70 -1.23 -2.08 -2.68
CA VAL A 70 0.21 -2.35 -2.61
C VAL A 70 0.49 -3.84 -2.81
N GLY A 71 1.20 -4.17 -3.87
CA GLY A 71 1.62 -5.53 -4.19
C GLY A 71 0.56 -6.37 -4.89
N GLY A 72 0.99 -7.51 -5.44
CA GLY A 72 0.20 -8.30 -6.38
C GLY A 72 -1.13 -8.83 -5.86
N ALA A 73 -1.21 -9.19 -4.57
CA ALA A 73 -2.46 -9.69 -3.99
C ALA A 73 -3.52 -8.58 -3.91
N ALA A 74 -3.14 -7.39 -3.45
CA ALA A 74 -4.04 -6.24 -3.39
C ALA A 74 -4.44 -5.76 -4.80
N LEU A 75 -3.49 -5.69 -5.71
CA LEU A 75 -3.75 -5.30 -7.10
C LEU A 75 -4.74 -6.25 -7.77
N ARG A 76 -4.57 -7.56 -7.61
CA ARG A 76 -5.49 -8.55 -8.15
C ARG A 76 -6.90 -8.40 -7.60
N TRP A 77 -7.03 -8.13 -6.32
CA TRP A 77 -8.34 -7.97 -5.69
C TRP A 77 -9.05 -6.70 -6.17
N HIS A 78 -8.34 -5.57 -6.25
CA HIS A 78 -8.93 -4.28 -6.60
C HIS A 78 -9.09 -4.04 -8.10
N LEU A 79 -8.17 -4.56 -8.92
CA LEU A 79 -8.08 -4.28 -10.36
C LEU A 79 -8.28 -5.52 -11.24
N GLY A 80 -8.46 -6.70 -10.62
CA GLY A 80 -8.58 -7.95 -11.34
C GLY A 80 -7.23 -8.60 -11.71
N PRO A 81 -7.26 -9.70 -12.48
CA PRO A 81 -6.05 -10.43 -12.86
C PRO A 81 -5.16 -9.57 -13.77
N GLY A 82 -3.84 -9.71 -13.58
CA GLY A 82 -2.85 -9.00 -14.38
C GLY A 82 -1.46 -9.06 -13.76
N ARG A 83 -0.45 -8.71 -14.53
CA ARG A 83 0.90 -8.57 -14.01
C ARG A 83 1.02 -7.26 -13.24
N VAL A 84 1.70 -7.29 -12.11
CA VAL A 84 1.92 -6.11 -11.25
C VAL A 84 2.45 -4.92 -12.04
N GLN A 85 3.43 -5.16 -12.92
CA GLN A 85 4.06 -4.09 -13.71
C GLN A 85 3.05 -3.41 -14.64
N ASP A 86 2.21 -4.18 -15.33
CA ASP A 86 1.23 -3.64 -16.28
C ASP A 86 0.16 -2.82 -15.54
N GLN A 87 -0.27 -3.31 -14.37
CA GLN A 87 -1.24 -2.59 -13.53
C GLN A 87 -0.65 -1.30 -12.97
N VAL A 88 0.63 -1.29 -12.59
CA VAL A 88 1.31 -0.08 -12.13
C VAL A 88 1.52 0.91 -13.29
N ILE A 89 1.85 0.44 -14.48
CA ILE A 89 1.92 1.30 -15.68
C ILE A 89 0.56 1.96 -15.97
N GLY A 90 -0.53 1.21 -15.79
CA GLY A 90 -1.91 1.69 -15.98
C GLY A 90 -2.46 2.56 -14.83
N TRP A 91 -1.62 3.09 -13.95
CA TRP A 91 -2.04 3.77 -12.73
C TRP A 91 -3.05 4.93 -12.93
N ARG A 92 -2.98 5.63 -14.06
CA ARG A 92 -3.92 6.73 -14.34
C ARG A 92 -5.36 6.24 -14.50
N ALA A 93 -5.55 5.12 -15.19
CA ALA A 93 -6.86 4.51 -15.37
C ALA A 93 -7.40 3.91 -14.05
N ALA A 94 -6.52 3.31 -13.26
CA ALA A 94 -6.89 2.78 -11.94
C ALA A 94 -7.25 3.92 -10.95
N LEU A 95 -6.51 5.03 -11.00
CA LEU A 95 -6.79 6.19 -10.17
C LEU A 95 -8.15 6.82 -10.47
N ALA A 96 -8.60 6.78 -11.72
CA ALA A 96 -9.96 7.21 -12.08
C ALA A 96 -11.05 6.38 -11.39
N GLN A 97 -10.72 5.18 -10.92
CA GLN A 97 -11.59 4.30 -10.11
C GLN A 97 -11.33 4.43 -8.60
N GLY A 98 -10.52 5.39 -8.17
CA GLY A 98 -10.17 5.59 -6.75
C GLY A 98 -9.11 4.63 -6.21
N VAL A 99 -8.43 3.87 -7.08
CA VAL A 99 -7.38 2.92 -6.71
C VAL A 99 -6.02 3.38 -7.23
N PHE A 100 -5.04 3.49 -6.34
CA PHE A 100 -3.66 3.81 -6.70
C PHE A 100 -2.81 2.55 -6.64
N PRO A 101 -2.41 1.97 -7.78
CA PRO A 101 -1.64 0.73 -7.82
C PRO A 101 -0.17 0.98 -7.52
N LEU A 102 0.40 0.20 -6.60
CA LEU A 102 1.79 0.30 -6.20
C LEU A 102 2.45 -1.09 -6.19
N PRO A 103 3.71 -1.19 -6.62
CA PRO A 103 4.48 -2.41 -6.41
C PRO A 103 4.75 -2.58 -4.90
N HIS A 104 4.98 -3.81 -4.47
CA HIS A 104 5.42 -4.04 -3.10
C HIS A 104 6.75 -3.33 -2.84
N PRO A 105 6.91 -2.56 -1.76
CA PRO A 105 8.16 -1.87 -1.44
C PRO A 105 9.23 -2.90 -1.06
N SER A 106 10.11 -3.21 -1.99
CA SER A 106 11.15 -4.23 -1.84
C SER A 106 12.40 -3.81 -2.59
N TRP A 107 13.57 -4.12 -2.02
CA TRP A 107 14.85 -3.93 -2.68
C TRP A 107 14.95 -4.68 -4.02
N ARG A 108 14.17 -5.75 -4.21
CA ARG A 108 14.09 -6.51 -5.46
C ARG A 108 13.56 -5.67 -6.62
N ASN A 109 12.86 -4.58 -6.33
CA ASN A 109 12.35 -3.66 -7.35
C ASN A 109 13.40 -2.65 -7.85
N THR A 110 14.58 -2.59 -7.25
CA THR A 110 15.62 -1.60 -7.61
C THR A 110 15.99 -1.64 -9.10
N ALA A 111 16.15 -2.82 -9.68
CA ALA A 111 16.45 -2.96 -11.11
C ALA A 111 15.26 -2.55 -12.00
N TRP A 112 14.05 -2.79 -11.55
CA TRP A 112 12.84 -2.34 -12.25
C TRP A 112 12.71 -0.81 -12.18
N LEU A 113 12.90 -0.20 -11.03
CA LEU A 113 12.86 1.26 -10.84
C LEU A 113 13.88 1.97 -11.75
N LYS A 114 15.11 1.45 -11.82
CA LYS A 114 16.14 1.99 -12.72
C LYS A 114 15.72 1.97 -14.20
N ARG A 115 14.98 0.97 -14.61
CA ARG A 115 14.47 0.85 -15.99
C ARG A 115 13.18 1.64 -16.24
N ASN A 116 12.53 2.10 -15.17
CA ASN A 116 11.26 2.81 -15.23
C ASN A 116 11.33 4.14 -14.46
N PRO A 117 12.17 5.09 -14.89
CA PRO A 117 12.36 6.36 -14.19
C PRO A 117 11.07 7.20 -14.08
N TRP A 118 10.09 6.96 -14.94
CA TRP A 118 8.78 7.58 -14.88
C TRP A 118 8.06 7.31 -13.54
N PHE A 119 8.36 6.19 -12.88
CA PHE A 119 7.76 5.85 -11.61
C PHE A 119 8.06 6.91 -10.55
N GLU A 120 9.32 7.30 -10.42
CA GLU A 120 9.74 8.35 -9.48
C GLU A 120 9.42 9.76 -9.99
N ALA A 121 9.47 9.97 -11.30
CA ALA A 121 9.27 11.28 -11.91
C ALA A 121 7.80 11.68 -12.03
N GLU A 122 6.89 10.73 -12.20
CA GLU A 122 5.48 11.01 -12.47
C GLU A 122 4.55 10.40 -11.41
N LEU A 123 4.65 9.09 -11.17
CA LEU A 123 3.73 8.38 -10.28
C LEU A 123 3.88 8.83 -8.82
N VAL A 124 5.11 8.89 -8.31
CA VAL A 124 5.35 9.24 -6.89
C VAL A 124 4.92 10.67 -6.56
N PRO A 125 5.18 11.71 -7.38
CA PRO A 125 4.64 13.04 -7.15
C PRO A 125 3.12 13.08 -7.13
N GLU A 126 2.46 12.39 -8.07
CA GLU A 126 1.00 12.33 -8.09
C GLU A 126 0.45 11.59 -6.87
N LEU A 127 1.06 10.48 -6.47
CA LEU A 127 0.70 9.78 -5.23
C LEU A 127 0.74 10.71 -4.03
N ARG A 128 1.82 11.46 -3.86
CA ARG A 128 1.97 12.44 -2.76
C ARG A 128 0.88 13.50 -2.80
N THR A 129 0.57 14.01 -3.97
CA THR A 129 -0.49 15.02 -4.17
C THR A 129 -1.84 14.45 -3.78
N ARG A 130 -2.20 13.25 -4.25
CA ARG A 130 -3.49 12.63 -3.93
C ARG A 130 -3.63 12.28 -2.46
N VAL A 131 -2.61 11.69 -1.86
CA VAL A 131 -2.62 11.37 -0.43
C VAL A 131 -2.78 12.65 0.40
N ARG A 132 -2.02 13.69 0.08
CA ARG A 132 -2.13 14.96 0.78
C ARG A 132 -3.54 15.57 0.65
N ALA A 133 -4.08 15.61 -0.55
CA ALA A 133 -5.41 16.16 -0.81
C ALA A 133 -6.49 15.41 -0.01
N VAL A 134 -6.40 14.07 0.10
CA VAL A 134 -7.35 13.28 0.90
C VAL A 134 -7.17 13.50 2.39
N LEU A 135 -5.94 13.63 2.87
CA LEU A 135 -5.64 13.83 4.30
C LEU A 135 -5.94 15.26 4.80
N GLU A 136 -5.94 16.25 3.91
CA GLU A 136 -6.18 17.66 4.23
C GLU A 136 -7.64 18.08 3.99
N ALA A 137 -8.38 17.28 3.25
CA ALA A 137 -9.82 17.54 3.05
C ALA A 137 -10.58 17.17 4.34
N GLU A 138 -11.14 18.17 5.00
CA GLU A 138 -12.06 18.04 6.14
C GLU A 138 -13.47 17.59 5.70
#